data_bc65f638c32e73a44b56c1b8d425679b
#
_entry.id   bc65f638c32e73a44b56c1b8d425679b
#
_cell.length_a   1.000
_cell.length_b   1.000
_cell.length_c   1.000
_cell.angle_alpha   90.00
_cell.angle_beta   90.00
_cell.angle_gamma   90.00
#
_symmetry.space_group_name_H-M   'P 1'
#
loop_
_entity.id
_entity.type
_entity.pdbx_description
1 polymer ?
#
loop_
_entity_poly.entity_id
_entity_poly.type
_entity_poly.pdbx_seq_one_letter_code
_entity_poly.pdbx_strand_id
1 'polypeptide(L)'
;MKRNKKLLISLLVLPLLFSGNNTNYLKNHIKSPLFASGDDSYTPKMVVTTFNGNSKNEIGITWHLDLPSLNQTAELVEASINDFSSSEVVKLSIGKGVSLEPNLGADDAGKVYKAKFTNLKPNTKYLYRVGNSENYSDIHSFITSGDDGAFTFAHISDPQGWSYSDYDPGFLQTLKNASTKNPSLIALTGDIVDRAKEGKLNNAYNQWLWALDSTKEYLKDTIIAPVSGNHETGKYQFSSRFNLKNVDTDDGISGNYYSFLYNEAYFLCLNTNDTLNPSDPDTCTGLSDNQLNFIKSDLEKNKNAKWKFVLLHKGLFDPGEHSSNKQYEEGTYHDYDIDKIRKQLVPLFDQYNVDVVLQGHDHLYSRTLPTIAKNNGYSVGEYAEEIVNHNGKEYKTKYVTNGTIYCNTSTASGSKYYNVTTYDENMMHFEIAKGMTPRMYTNYEVDGDYLFVDSYEIDAFGEEKVYESWALTKNEIKNDQPIDEGNEEENNDKSSNIGLIVGLTISGVVIIGIAVALAIIFIKKKKGK
;
A
#
# COMPACT_ATOMS: atom_id res chain seq x y z
N MET A 1 -11.75 -7.90 68.11
CA MET A 1 -11.95 -6.49 67.75
C MET A 1 -10.62 -5.90 67.28
N LYS A 2 -10.40 -5.76 65.96
CA LYS A 2 -9.35 -4.94 65.37
C LYS A 2 -9.93 -4.25 64.13
N ARG A 3 -10.01 -2.93 64.20
CA ARG A 3 -10.52 -2.04 63.14
C ARG A 3 -9.44 -1.89 62.06
N ASN A 4 -9.77 -2.21 60.81
CA ASN A 4 -8.97 -1.86 59.63
C ASN A 4 -9.34 -0.45 59.16
N LYS A 5 -8.37 0.46 59.17
CA LYS A 5 -8.45 1.80 58.58
C LYS A 5 -8.23 1.68 57.09
N LYS A 6 -9.23 2.08 56.27
CA LYS A 6 -9.08 2.33 54.85
C LYS A 6 -8.45 3.69 54.63
N LEU A 7 -7.31 3.71 53.93
CA LEU A 7 -6.64 4.93 53.48
C LEU A 7 -7.32 5.40 52.19
N LEU A 8 -7.97 6.55 52.24
CA LEU A 8 -8.50 7.24 51.05
C LEU A 8 -7.37 8.12 50.49
N ILE A 9 -6.92 7.80 49.27
CA ILE A 9 -6.04 8.68 48.49
C ILE A 9 -6.95 9.53 47.63
N SER A 10 -7.08 10.81 47.97
CA SER A 10 -7.74 11.82 47.16
C SER A 10 -6.76 12.28 46.05
N LEU A 11 -7.05 11.96 44.78
CA LEU A 11 -6.40 12.62 43.67
C LEU A 11 -6.94 14.03 43.53
N LEU A 12 -6.11 15.01 43.74
CA LEU A 12 -6.35 16.41 43.37
C LEU A 12 -6.19 16.52 41.84
N VAL A 13 -7.28 16.70 41.14
CA VAL A 13 -7.29 17.15 39.74
C VAL A 13 -7.20 18.67 39.75
N LEU A 14 -6.07 19.21 39.34
CA LEU A 14 -5.93 20.66 39.04
C LEU A 14 -6.63 20.97 37.72
N PRO A 15 -7.55 21.91 37.64
CA PRO A 15 -8.05 22.41 36.39
C PRO A 15 -7.05 23.42 35.83
N LEU A 16 -6.37 23.08 34.74
CA LEU A 16 -5.68 24.02 33.87
C LEU A 16 -6.72 24.86 33.12
N LEU A 17 -6.86 26.10 33.53
CA LEU A 17 -7.60 27.13 32.82
C LEU A 17 -6.85 27.48 31.53
N PHE A 18 -7.30 26.98 30.39
CA PHE A 18 -7.00 27.54 29.09
C PHE A 18 -8.12 28.55 28.75
N SER A 19 -7.83 29.81 28.91
CA SER A 19 -8.62 30.90 28.34
C SER A 19 -8.20 31.07 26.87
N GLY A 20 -9.15 31.04 25.96
CA GLY A 20 -8.96 31.59 24.62
C GLY A 20 -9.54 30.74 23.49
N ASN A 21 -10.72 31.08 23.07
CA ASN A 21 -11.27 31.02 21.69
C ASN A 21 -10.99 29.82 20.78
N ASN A 22 -11.24 28.60 21.20
CA ASN A 22 -11.21 27.44 20.28
C ASN A 22 -12.48 26.56 20.33
N THR A 23 -13.59 27.08 20.87
CA THR A 23 -14.86 26.34 20.91
C THR A 23 -15.58 26.30 19.56
N ASN A 24 -15.17 27.10 18.58
CA ASN A 24 -15.75 27.08 17.24
C ASN A 24 -15.15 26.02 16.31
N TYR A 25 -13.93 25.57 16.56
CA TYR A 25 -13.32 24.51 15.75
C TYR A 25 -13.95 23.14 16.03
N LEU A 26 -14.22 22.84 17.30
CA LEU A 26 -14.88 21.58 17.69
C LEU A 26 -16.37 21.52 17.34
N LYS A 27 -17.07 22.65 17.24
CA LYS A 27 -18.50 22.67 16.85
C LYS A 27 -18.73 22.46 15.36
N ASN A 28 -17.74 22.72 14.51
CA ASN A 28 -17.88 22.56 13.06
C ASN A 28 -17.45 21.17 12.55
N HIS A 29 -16.78 20.35 13.38
CA HIS A 29 -16.30 19.03 12.98
C HIS A 29 -16.99 17.84 13.68
N ILE A 30 -17.88 18.09 14.64
CA ILE A 30 -18.75 17.05 15.19
C ILE A 30 -20.15 17.22 14.54
N LYS A 31 -20.21 17.17 13.22
CA LYS A 31 -21.40 16.69 12.54
C LYS A 31 -21.16 15.22 12.27
N SER A 32 -21.69 14.37 13.13
CA SER A 32 -21.96 12.97 12.80
C SER A 32 -22.66 12.98 11.43
N PRO A 33 -22.18 12.26 10.41
CA PRO A 33 -22.84 12.24 9.10
C PRO A 33 -24.15 11.44 9.11
N LEU A 34 -24.82 11.37 10.26
CA LEU A 34 -25.97 10.51 10.44
C LEU A 34 -27.29 11.07 9.93
N PHE A 35 -27.39 12.34 9.55
CA PHE A 35 -28.57 12.89 8.88
C PHE A 35 -28.19 14.18 8.15
N ALA A 36 -27.89 14.07 6.86
CA ALA A 36 -27.89 15.21 5.97
C ALA A 36 -29.31 15.80 5.91
N SER A 37 -29.43 17.08 6.09
CA SER A 37 -30.71 17.79 5.94
C SER A 37 -31.10 17.76 4.46
N GLY A 38 -32.11 17.00 4.15
CA GLY A 38 -33.10 17.16 3.07
C GLY A 38 -32.65 17.06 1.61
N ASP A 39 -31.42 17.39 1.20
CA ASP A 39 -31.07 17.50 -0.22
C ASP A 39 -29.73 16.83 -0.63
N ASP A 40 -28.97 16.30 0.31
CA ASP A 40 -27.66 15.67 0.05
C ASP A 40 -27.74 14.25 -0.51
N SER A 41 -28.94 13.67 -0.57
CA SER A 41 -29.14 12.27 -1.00
C SER A 41 -28.81 12.02 -2.47
N TYR A 42 -28.79 13.06 -3.30
CA TYR A 42 -28.46 13.02 -4.72
C TYR A 42 -27.08 13.59 -5.04
N THR A 43 -26.35 14.05 -4.05
CA THR A 43 -24.99 14.54 -4.21
C THR A 43 -24.03 13.35 -4.37
N PRO A 44 -23.21 13.31 -5.43
CA PRO A 44 -22.23 12.24 -5.62
C PRO A 44 -21.24 12.15 -4.47
N LYS A 45 -21.07 10.92 -3.94
CA LYS A 45 -20.17 10.57 -2.85
C LYS A 45 -19.20 9.49 -3.30
N MET A 46 -18.09 9.34 -2.58
CA MET A 46 -17.07 8.31 -2.87
C MET A 46 -16.68 8.29 -4.35
N VAL A 47 -16.43 9.47 -4.92
CA VAL A 47 -16.02 9.61 -6.32
C VAL A 47 -14.56 9.20 -6.44
N VAL A 48 -14.29 8.12 -7.18
CA VAL A 48 -12.93 7.59 -7.33
C VAL A 48 -12.62 7.27 -8.79
N THR A 49 -11.36 7.47 -9.15
CA THR A 49 -10.80 7.17 -10.47
C THR A 49 -9.89 5.96 -10.37
N THR A 50 -10.04 5.00 -11.28
CA THR A 50 -9.30 3.74 -11.30
C THR A 50 -8.84 3.37 -12.70
N PHE A 51 -7.80 2.55 -12.80
CA PHE A 51 -7.36 1.97 -14.08
C PHE A 51 -8.37 0.92 -14.56
N ASN A 52 -8.95 1.16 -15.75
CA ASN A 52 -9.89 0.23 -16.38
C ASN A 52 -9.57 0.06 -17.85
N GLY A 53 -8.49 -0.65 -18.15
CA GLY A 53 -8.00 -0.88 -19.50
C GLY A 53 -6.66 -0.22 -19.77
N ASN A 54 -6.48 0.37 -20.95
CA ASN A 54 -5.23 1.00 -21.35
C ASN A 54 -5.11 2.40 -20.71
N SER A 55 -4.22 2.56 -19.76
CA SER A 55 -4.00 3.80 -19.00
C SER A 55 -3.66 5.04 -19.82
N LYS A 56 -3.20 4.85 -21.06
CA LYS A 56 -2.92 5.96 -21.99
C LYS A 56 -4.17 6.61 -22.54
N ASN A 57 -5.27 5.86 -22.64
CA ASN A 57 -6.47 6.33 -23.32
C ASN A 57 -7.79 5.85 -22.72
N GLU A 58 -7.75 5.16 -21.57
CA GLU A 58 -8.95 4.66 -20.89
C GLU A 58 -8.86 4.92 -19.38
N ILE A 59 -10.00 5.23 -18.76
CA ILE A 59 -10.12 5.44 -17.32
C ILE A 59 -11.49 5.02 -16.82
N GLY A 60 -11.54 4.44 -15.63
CA GLY A 60 -12.76 4.10 -14.91
C GLY A 60 -13.08 5.11 -13.82
N ILE A 61 -14.34 5.46 -13.66
CA ILE A 61 -14.83 6.32 -12.57
C ILE A 61 -15.98 5.61 -11.89
N THR A 62 -16.04 5.69 -10.56
CA THR A 62 -17.16 5.20 -9.75
C THR A 62 -17.64 6.33 -8.83
N TRP A 63 -18.94 6.40 -8.59
CA TRP A 63 -19.55 7.23 -7.56
C TRP A 63 -20.82 6.62 -7.00
N HIS A 64 -21.25 7.13 -5.87
CA HIS A 64 -22.42 6.64 -5.15
C HIS A 64 -23.42 7.77 -4.88
N LEU A 65 -24.70 7.42 -4.81
CA LEU A 65 -25.77 8.28 -4.31
C LEU A 65 -26.52 7.52 -3.19
N ASP A 66 -27.00 8.24 -2.21
CA ASP A 66 -27.86 7.67 -1.16
C ASP A 66 -29.22 7.25 -1.73
N LEU A 67 -29.79 8.04 -2.64
CA LEU A 67 -31.02 7.71 -3.36
C LEU A 67 -30.77 7.51 -4.86
N PRO A 68 -31.53 6.61 -5.51
CA PRO A 68 -31.37 6.34 -6.94
C PRO A 68 -31.77 7.54 -7.79
N SER A 69 -30.98 7.81 -8.83
CA SER A 69 -31.29 8.79 -9.86
C SER A 69 -31.12 8.16 -11.26
N LEU A 70 -32.01 8.50 -12.19
CA LEU A 70 -31.99 7.95 -13.55
C LEU A 70 -31.18 8.81 -14.54
N ASN A 71 -30.80 10.03 -14.15
CA ASN A 71 -30.21 11.01 -15.05
C ASN A 71 -28.76 11.33 -14.67
N GLN A 72 -28.02 10.32 -14.24
CA GLN A 72 -26.62 10.49 -13.92
C GLN A 72 -25.76 10.61 -15.17
N THR A 73 -24.76 11.47 -15.12
CA THR A 73 -23.78 11.68 -16.18
C THR A 73 -22.38 11.70 -15.61
N ALA A 74 -21.39 11.38 -16.43
CA ALA A 74 -20.00 11.69 -16.20
C ALA A 74 -19.55 12.65 -17.30
N GLU A 75 -18.98 13.78 -16.94
CA GLU A 75 -18.50 14.83 -17.84
C GLU A 75 -16.99 14.96 -17.70
N LEU A 76 -16.29 15.04 -18.83
CA LEU A 76 -14.84 15.09 -18.90
C LEU A 76 -14.40 16.13 -19.94
N VAL A 77 -13.35 16.88 -19.61
CA VAL A 77 -12.74 17.86 -20.51
C VAL A 77 -11.23 17.93 -20.27
N GLU A 78 -10.45 18.25 -21.31
CA GLU A 78 -9.02 18.53 -21.11
C GLU A 78 -8.82 19.72 -20.18
N ALA A 79 -7.85 19.62 -19.24
CA ALA A 79 -7.61 20.69 -18.26
C ALA A 79 -7.18 22.02 -18.90
N SER A 80 -6.64 21.98 -20.12
CA SER A 80 -6.31 23.18 -20.92
C SER A 80 -7.54 24.01 -21.29
N ILE A 81 -8.71 23.35 -21.42
CA ILE A 81 -9.99 24.02 -21.75
C ILE A 81 -10.64 24.58 -20.49
N ASN A 82 -10.65 23.79 -19.42
CA ASN A 82 -11.19 24.15 -18.09
C ASN A 82 -12.59 24.79 -18.11
N ASP A 83 -13.45 24.33 -19.02
CA ASP A 83 -14.82 24.83 -19.19
C ASP A 83 -15.78 23.68 -19.53
N PHE A 84 -16.66 23.34 -18.58
CA PHE A 84 -17.68 22.30 -18.78
C PHE A 84 -18.87 22.76 -19.63
N SER A 85 -18.92 24.00 -20.10
CA SER A 85 -19.88 24.47 -21.11
C SER A 85 -19.36 24.35 -22.54
N SER A 86 -18.09 24.02 -22.72
CA SER A 86 -17.44 23.84 -24.01
C SER A 86 -18.05 22.69 -24.82
N SER A 87 -18.08 22.84 -26.14
CA SER A 87 -18.45 21.74 -27.08
C SER A 87 -17.48 20.55 -27.07
N GLU A 88 -16.31 20.72 -26.47
CA GLU A 88 -15.28 19.67 -26.33
C GLU A 88 -15.50 18.75 -25.10
N VAL A 89 -16.50 19.04 -24.27
CA VAL A 89 -16.86 18.18 -23.14
C VAL A 89 -17.37 16.84 -23.64
N VAL A 90 -16.70 15.77 -23.23
CA VAL A 90 -17.20 14.40 -23.42
C VAL A 90 -18.18 14.09 -22.30
N LYS A 91 -19.42 13.82 -22.67
CA LYS A 91 -20.50 13.51 -21.74
C LYS A 91 -21.02 12.09 -21.93
N LEU A 92 -20.96 11.30 -20.86
CA LEU A 92 -21.52 9.96 -20.81
C LEU A 92 -22.82 9.97 -19.99
N SER A 93 -23.90 9.48 -20.59
CA SER A 93 -25.15 9.24 -19.87
C SER A 93 -25.15 7.86 -19.27
N ILE A 94 -25.22 7.74 -17.94
CA ILE A 94 -25.04 6.46 -17.23
C ILE A 94 -26.38 5.76 -16.96
N GLY A 95 -27.47 6.45 -17.09
CA GLY A 95 -28.80 5.86 -16.89
C GLY A 95 -29.06 5.38 -15.47
N LYS A 96 -29.50 4.14 -15.31
CA LYS A 96 -29.82 3.53 -14.02
C LYS A 96 -28.56 2.96 -13.34
N GLY A 97 -28.30 3.39 -12.11
CA GLY A 97 -27.22 2.81 -11.31
C GLY A 97 -27.51 1.36 -10.90
N VAL A 98 -26.46 0.63 -10.53
CA VAL A 98 -26.56 -0.72 -9.97
C VAL A 98 -26.91 -0.60 -8.49
N SER A 99 -27.89 -1.37 -8.02
CA SER A 99 -28.20 -1.47 -6.59
C SER A 99 -27.23 -2.40 -5.91
N LEU A 100 -26.63 -1.99 -4.82
CA LEU A 100 -25.98 -2.91 -3.91
C LEU A 100 -27.06 -3.83 -3.35
N GLU A 101 -26.86 -5.09 -3.41
CA GLU A 101 -27.74 -6.21 -3.11
C GLU A 101 -29.18 -5.95 -2.59
N PRO A 102 -30.21 -6.42 -3.30
CA PRO A 102 -31.62 -6.26 -2.87
C PRO A 102 -31.99 -7.00 -1.58
N ASN A 103 -31.16 -7.95 -1.13
CA ASN A 103 -31.53 -8.89 -0.05
C ASN A 103 -30.90 -8.57 1.32
N LEU A 104 -30.08 -7.52 1.44
CA LEU A 104 -29.42 -7.15 2.69
C LEU A 104 -30.06 -5.94 3.40
N GLY A 105 -31.35 -5.70 3.20
CA GLY A 105 -32.04 -4.54 3.80
C GLY A 105 -31.65 -3.24 3.12
N ALA A 106 -31.77 -3.21 1.82
CA ALA A 106 -31.22 -2.26 0.87
C ALA A 106 -31.75 -0.80 0.95
N ASP A 107 -32.48 -0.43 1.95
CA ASP A 107 -32.97 0.95 2.09
C ASP A 107 -31.81 1.95 2.30
N ASP A 108 -30.63 1.45 2.73
CA ASP A 108 -29.46 2.27 3.04
C ASP A 108 -28.29 2.10 2.05
N ALA A 109 -28.38 1.18 1.12
CA ALA A 109 -27.38 1.02 0.09
C ALA A 109 -27.66 1.97 -1.07
N GLY A 110 -27.01 3.11 -1.11
CA GLY A 110 -27.06 4.03 -2.23
C GLY A 110 -26.82 3.36 -3.58
N LYS A 111 -27.16 4.02 -4.67
CA LYS A 111 -26.91 3.51 -6.02
C LYS A 111 -25.46 3.72 -6.39
N VAL A 112 -24.88 2.72 -7.02
CA VAL A 112 -23.52 2.75 -7.56
C VAL A 112 -23.59 3.08 -9.04
N TYR A 113 -22.82 4.06 -9.46
CA TYR A 113 -22.70 4.45 -10.85
C TYR A 113 -21.26 4.27 -11.30
N LYS A 114 -21.08 3.81 -12.52
CA LYS A 114 -19.77 3.58 -13.13
C LYS A 114 -19.75 4.17 -14.53
N ALA A 115 -18.67 4.89 -14.84
CA ALA A 115 -18.38 5.39 -16.16
C ALA A 115 -17.02 4.90 -16.62
N LYS A 116 -16.87 4.63 -17.92
CA LYS A 116 -15.59 4.37 -18.55
C LYS A 116 -15.41 5.33 -19.70
N PHE A 117 -14.40 6.19 -19.63
CA PHE A 117 -13.96 7.02 -20.74
C PHE A 117 -12.92 6.26 -21.56
N THR A 118 -12.98 6.40 -22.86
CA THR A 118 -12.09 5.79 -23.84
C THR A 118 -11.64 6.83 -24.87
N ASN A 119 -10.63 6.51 -25.68
CA ASN A 119 -10.08 7.40 -26.69
C ASN A 119 -9.52 8.70 -26.13
N LEU A 120 -9.00 8.67 -24.92
CA LEU A 120 -8.30 9.80 -24.31
C LEU A 120 -6.93 9.99 -24.98
N LYS A 121 -6.39 11.19 -24.91
CA LYS A 121 -5.02 11.48 -25.36
C LYS A 121 -4.03 11.02 -24.29
N PRO A 122 -2.91 10.40 -24.67
CA PRO A 122 -1.84 10.07 -23.72
C PRO A 122 -1.22 11.33 -23.11
N ASN A 123 -0.62 11.17 -21.92
CA ASN A 123 0.11 12.23 -21.19
C ASN A 123 -0.69 13.54 -21.10
N THR A 124 -1.98 13.44 -20.82
CA THR A 124 -2.90 14.58 -20.83
C THR A 124 -3.66 14.66 -19.52
N LYS A 125 -3.66 15.86 -18.91
CA LYS A 125 -4.48 16.14 -17.73
C LYS A 125 -5.92 16.41 -18.13
N TYR A 126 -6.83 15.71 -17.49
CA TYR A 126 -8.28 15.86 -17.64
C TYR A 126 -8.92 16.34 -16.36
N LEU A 127 -9.96 17.15 -16.50
CA LEU A 127 -10.91 17.50 -15.43
C LEU A 127 -12.19 16.71 -15.67
N TYR A 128 -12.82 16.25 -14.59
CA TYR A 128 -14.10 15.57 -14.67
C TYR A 128 -15.00 15.92 -13.48
N ARG A 129 -16.27 15.72 -13.69
CA ARG A 129 -17.31 15.74 -12.66
C ARG A 129 -18.36 14.69 -12.97
N VAL A 130 -19.06 14.24 -11.94
CA VAL A 130 -20.14 13.24 -12.06
C VAL A 130 -21.38 13.74 -11.37
N GLY A 131 -22.55 13.23 -11.77
CA GLY A 131 -23.83 13.67 -11.21
C GLY A 131 -24.84 14.03 -12.29
N ASN A 132 -25.66 15.05 -12.01
CA ASN A 132 -26.62 15.61 -12.98
C ASN A 132 -26.64 17.14 -12.87
N SER A 133 -27.45 17.78 -13.72
CA SER A 133 -27.52 19.25 -13.78
C SER A 133 -27.93 19.94 -12.46
N GLU A 134 -28.51 19.21 -11.52
CA GLU A 134 -28.95 19.74 -10.23
C GLU A 134 -27.87 19.51 -9.15
N ASN A 135 -27.16 18.38 -9.23
CA ASN A 135 -26.17 17.95 -8.25
C ASN A 135 -24.95 17.32 -8.92
N TYR A 136 -23.92 18.10 -9.19
CA TYR A 136 -22.61 17.62 -9.60
C TYR A 136 -21.68 17.44 -8.39
N SER A 137 -20.73 16.52 -8.52
CA SER A 137 -19.58 16.42 -7.61
C SER A 137 -18.70 17.68 -7.70
N ASP A 138 -17.76 17.82 -6.77
CA ASP A 138 -16.59 18.67 -6.97
C ASP A 138 -15.90 18.29 -8.30
N ILE A 139 -15.09 19.21 -8.83
CA ILE A 139 -14.26 18.91 -9.99
C ILE A 139 -13.05 18.10 -9.52
N HIS A 140 -12.83 16.98 -10.17
CA HIS A 140 -11.72 16.05 -9.98
C HIS A 140 -10.78 16.10 -11.18
N SER A 141 -9.55 15.58 -11.04
CA SER A 141 -8.64 15.48 -12.15
C SER A 141 -7.85 14.17 -12.15
N PHE A 142 -7.28 13.83 -13.29
CA PHE A 142 -6.29 12.78 -13.45
C PHE A 142 -5.38 13.09 -14.65
N ILE A 143 -4.26 12.36 -14.73
CA ILE A 143 -3.35 12.43 -15.88
C ILE A 143 -3.28 11.02 -16.49
N THR A 144 -3.54 10.91 -17.80
CA THR A 144 -3.32 9.67 -18.55
C THR A 144 -1.83 9.38 -18.67
N SER A 145 -1.44 8.11 -18.65
CA SER A 145 -0.02 7.75 -18.82
C SER A 145 0.51 8.11 -20.23
N GLY A 146 1.82 8.27 -20.32
CA GLY A 146 2.56 8.39 -21.58
C GLY A 146 3.14 7.07 -22.05
N ASP A 147 4.14 7.16 -22.93
CA ASP A 147 4.99 6.04 -23.32
C ASP A 147 6.18 5.90 -22.36
N ASP A 148 6.70 7.01 -21.91
CA ASP A 148 7.87 7.16 -21.04
C ASP A 148 7.70 8.36 -20.10
N GLY A 149 8.78 8.69 -19.38
CA GLY A 149 8.86 9.83 -18.47
C GLY A 149 8.80 9.44 -17.00
N ALA A 150 9.47 10.24 -16.19
CA ALA A 150 9.50 10.06 -14.73
C ALA A 150 8.10 10.25 -14.13
N PHE A 151 7.80 9.49 -13.11
CA PHE A 151 6.57 9.62 -12.33
C PHE A 151 6.77 9.11 -10.90
N THR A 152 5.90 9.56 -10.00
CA THR A 152 5.87 9.08 -8.62
C THR A 152 4.58 8.33 -8.33
N PHE A 153 4.64 7.39 -7.40
CA PHE A 153 3.44 6.79 -6.82
C PHE A 153 3.62 6.53 -5.33
N ALA A 154 2.51 6.56 -4.61
CA ALA A 154 2.49 6.27 -3.18
C ALA A 154 1.98 4.85 -2.95
N HIS A 155 2.70 4.05 -2.16
CA HIS A 155 2.21 2.80 -1.60
C HIS A 155 1.61 3.07 -0.22
N ILE A 156 0.35 2.74 -0.08
CA ILE A 156 -0.47 2.89 1.12
C ILE A 156 -1.15 1.56 1.39
N SER A 157 -1.13 1.11 2.64
CA SER A 157 -1.74 -0.14 3.05
C SER A 157 -2.56 0.00 4.33
N ASP A 158 -3.52 -0.89 4.51
CA ASP A 158 -4.24 -1.13 5.75
C ASP A 158 -4.76 0.16 6.43
N PRO A 159 -5.51 1.03 5.70
CA PRO A 159 -6.12 2.20 6.30
C PRO A 159 -7.34 1.88 7.16
N GLN A 160 -7.73 0.61 7.26
CA GLN A 160 -8.87 0.15 8.03
C GLN A 160 -8.89 0.67 9.48
N GLY A 161 -10.09 0.94 9.97
CA GLY A 161 -10.29 1.42 11.33
C GLY A 161 -11.67 1.06 11.86
N TRP A 162 -11.85 1.17 13.17
CA TRP A 162 -13.11 0.84 13.83
C TRP A 162 -14.03 2.04 14.01
N SER A 163 -13.46 3.24 13.95
CA SER A 163 -14.13 4.49 14.23
C SER A 163 -13.82 5.54 13.16
N TYR A 164 -14.63 6.59 13.11
CA TYR A 164 -14.39 7.72 12.23
C TYR A 164 -12.98 8.34 12.42
N SER A 165 -12.50 8.39 13.66
CA SER A 165 -11.18 8.98 13.97
C SER A 165 -10.00 8.20 13.40
N ASP A 166 -10.17 6.94 13.05
CA ASP A 166 -9.12 6.16 12.38
C ASP A 166 -8.96 6.62 10.92
N TYR A 167 -10.03 7.14 10.32
CA TYR A 167 -10.02 7.69 8.96
C TYR A 167 -9.76 9.20 8.94
N ASP A 168 -10.38 9.97 9.81
CA ASP A 168 -10.19 11.40 9.97
C ASP A 168 -9.98 11.73 11.48
N PRO A 169 -8.75 12.08 11.90
CA PRO A 169 -7.59 12.44 11.07
C PRO A 169 -6.64 11.28 10.68
N GLY A 170 -6.86 10.04 11.09
CA GLY A 170 -5.91 8.96 10.91
C GLY A 170 -5.43 8.79 9.46
N PHE A 171 -6.22 8.16 8.62
CA PHE A 171 -5.90 7.92 7.20
C PHE A 171 -5.78 9.22 6.39
N LEU A 172 -6.63 10.21 6.68
CA LEU A 172 -6.60 11.52 6.05
C LEU A 172 -5.22 12.18 6.16
N GLN A 173 -4.59 12.11 7.33
CA GLN A 173 -3.26 12.69 7.53
C GLN A 173 -2.20 11.97 6.69
N THR A 174 -2.29 10.66 6.55
CA THR A 174 -1.38 9.89 5.68
C THR A 174 -1.54 10.30 4.22
N LEU A 175 -2.77 10.42 3.73
CA LEU A 175 -3.04 10.89 2.37
C LEU A 175 -2.56 12.34 2.16
N LYS A 176 -2.78 13.22 3.14
CA LYS A 176 -2.28 14.59 3.10
C LYS A 176 -0.77 14.64 2.92
N ASN A 177 -0.03 13.87 3.71
CA ASN A 177 1.42 13.83 3.61
C ASN A 177 1.86 13.22 2.28
N ALA A 178 1.29 12.09 1.86
CA ALA A 178 1.58 11.45 0.58
C ALA A 178 1.31 12.38 -0.61
N SER A 179 0.23 13.18 -0.57
CA SER A 179 -0.12 14.11 -1.64
C SER A 179 0.94 15.21 -1.87
N THR A 180 1.75 15.54 -0.85
CA THR A 180 2.86 16.50 -1.00
C THR A 180 3.95 16.03 -1.95
N LYS A 181 4.01 14.72 -2.24
CA LYS A 181 4.94 14.11 -3.19
C LYS A 181 4.38 14.09 -4.62
N ASN A 182 3.16 14.61 -4.83
CA ASN A 182 2.46 14.67 -6.11
C ASN A 182 2.37 13.30 -6.83
N PRO A 183 1.89 12.25 -6.17
CA PRO A 183 1.84 10.93 -6.78
C PRO A 183 0.86 10.91 -7.96
N SER A 184 1.29 10.33 -9.07
CA SER A 184 0.44 10.08 -10.26
C SER A 184 -0.63 9.04 -9.97
N LEU A 185 -0.35 8.11 -9.06
CA LEU A 185 -1.29 7.10 -8.59
C LEU A 185 -0.99 6.70 -7.14
N ILE A 186 -2.00 6.13 -6.49
CA ILE A 186 -1.89 5.48 -5.18
C ILE A 186 -2.04 3.98 -5.37
N ALA A 187 -1.00 3.22 -5.06
CA ALA A 187 -1.04 1.77 -4.90
C ALA A 187 -1.61 1.46 -3.50
N LEU A 188 -2.87 1.02 -3.46
CA LEU A 188 -3.61 0.78 -2.22
C LEU A 188 -3.76 -0.72 -1.99
N THR A 189 -2.95 -1.28 -1.09
CA THR A 189 -2.79 -2.73 -0.94
C THR A 189 -3.76 -3.38 0.06
N GLY A 190 -5.02 -2.96 0.04
CA GLY A 190 -6.13 -3.65 0.71
C GLY A 190 -6.39 -3.23 2.14
N ASP A 191 -7.36 -3.90 2.75
CA ASP A 191 -7.92 -3.62 4.06
C ASP A 191 -8.24 -2.12 4.25
N ILE A 192 -8.99 -1.60 3.27
CA ILE A 192 -9.41 -0.19 3.23
C ILE A 192 -10.44 0.06 4.32
N VAL A 193 -11.27 -0.93 4.61
CA VAL A 193 -12.32 -0.92 5.63
C VAL A 193 -12.24 -2.18 6.50
N ASP A 194 -12.71 -2.10 7.76
CA ASP A 194 -12.57 -3.22 8.70
C ASP A 194 -13.76 -4.20 8.67
N ARG A 195 -14.97 -3.76 8.28
CA ARG A 195 -16.21 -4.53 8.52
C ARG A 195 -16.97 -4.95 7.28
N ALA A 196 -16.38 -4.80 6.11
CA ALA A 196 -17.06 -5.14 4.87
C ALA A 196 -17.35 -6.64 4.74
N LYS A 197 -16.52 -7.52 5.31
CA LYS A 197 -16.71 -8.97 5.33
C LYS A 197 -17.89 -9.43 6.21
N GLU A 198 -18.33 -8.62 7.16
CA GLU A 198 -19.38 -9.03 8.12
C GLU A 198 -20.78 -9.04 7.54
N GLY A 199 -20.98 -8.59 6.29
CA GLY A 199 -22.29 -8.51 5.64
C GLY A 199 -23.28 -7.54 6.30
N LYS A 200 -22.80 -6.69 7.21
CA LYS A 200 -23.59 -5.64 7.86
C LYS A 200 -23.42 -4.34 7.07
N LEU A 201 -24.25 -4.14 6.06
CA LEU A 201 -24.16 -3.05 5.10
C LEU A 201 -23.95 -1.67 5.72
N ASN A 202 -24.71 -1.32 6.76
CA ASN A 202 -24.64 0.02 7.35
C ASN A 202 -23.27 0.31 7.95
N ASN A 203 -22.66 -0.65 8.62
CA ASN A 203 -21.32 -0.46 9.18
C ASN A 203 -20.26 -0.36 8.06
N ALA A 204 -20.34 -1.21 7.06
CA ALA A 204 -19.45 -1.19 5.91
C ALA A 204 -19.61 0.10 5.10
N TYR A 205 -20.84 0.52 4.82
CA TYR A 205 -21.10 1.74 4.06
C TYR A 205 -20.51 3.00 4.74
N ASN A 206 -20.70 3.13 6.06
CA ASN A 206 -20.10 4.23 6.80
C ASN A 206 -18.57 4.22 6.75
N GLN A 207 -17.94 3.05 6.87
CA GLN A 207 -16.48 2.96 6.76
C GLN A 207 -15.98 3.31 5.35
N TRP A 208 -16.70 2.90 4.31
CA TRP A 208 -16.40 3.32 2.94
C TRP A 208 -16.55 4.84 2.74
N LEU A 209 -17.59 5.46 3.33
CA LEU A 209 -17.73 6.92 3.35
C LEU A 209 -16.54 7.58 4.07
N TRP A 210 -16.13 7.03 5.20
CA TRP A 210 -14.98 7.56 5.94
C TRP A 210 -13.68 7.41 5.15
N ALA A 211 -13.48 6.25 4.51
CA ALA A 211 -12.27 5.99 3.76
C ALA A 211 -12.18 6.80 2.45
N LEU A 212 -13.27 6.97 1.71
CA LEU A 212 -13.23 7.55 0.36
C LEU A 212 -13.82 8.96 0.28
N ASP A 213 -14.84 9.29 1.08
CA ASP A 213 -15.50 10.59 0.99
C ASP A 213 -14.93 11.60 1.97
N SER A 214 -14.64 11.21 3.23
CA SER A 214 -14.00 12.15 4.17
C SER A 214 -12.56 12.50 3.77
N THR A 215 -11.93 11.65 2.97
CA THR A 215 -10.55 11.83 2.48
C THR A 215 -10.46 12.36 1.04
N LYS A 216 -11.60 12.63 0.41
CA LYS A 216 -11.71 12.99 -1.02
C LYS A 216 -10.80 14.15 -1.45
N GLU A 217 -10.51 15.10 -0.56
CA GLU A 217 -9.65 16.25 -0.87
C GLU A 217 -8.26 15.82 -1.39
N TYR A 218 -7.74 14.70 -0.91
CA TYR A 218 -6.44 14.17 -1.31
C TYR A 218 -6.54 13.01 -2.32
N LEU A 219 -7.76 12.52 -2.61
CA LEU A 219 -8.00 11.47 -3.61
C LEU A 219 -8.51 12.03 -4.95
N LYS A 220 -9.07 13.25 -4.96
CA LYS A 220 -9.76 13.81 -6.13
C LYS A 220 -8.87 14.08 -7.35
N ASP A 221 -7.55 14.21 -7.15
CA ASP A 221 -6.59 14.55 -8.20
C ASP A 221 -5.61 13.41 -8.51
N THR A 222 -5.94 12.18 -8.11
CA THR A 222 -5.08 11.01 -8.31
C THR A 222 -5.88 9.78 -8.75
N ILE A 223 -5.20 8.81 -9.35
CA ILE A 223 -5.78 7.52 -9.74
C ILE A 223 -5.47 6.51 -8.64
N ILE A 224 -6.46 5.71 -8.24
CA ILE A 224 -6.27 4.65 -7.25
C ILE A 224 -6.06 3.33 -7.99
N ALA A 225 -5.02 2.59 -7.61
CA ALA A 225 -4.78 1.21 -7.99
C ALA A 225 -5.02 0.31 -6.76
N PRO A 226 -6.28 -0.08 -6.49
CA PRO A 226 -6.63 -0.83 -5.29
C PRO A 226 -6.49 -2.33 -5.50
N VAL A 227 -6.12 -3.08 -4.45
CA VAL A 227 -6.33 -4.51 -4.35
C VAL A 227 -7.25 -4.83 -3.17
N SER A 228 -7.96 -5.95 -3.22
CA SER A 228 -8.87 -6.35 -2.15
C SER A 228 -8.10 -6.96 -0.99
N GLY A 229 -8.31 -6.45 0.22
CA GLY A 229 -7.88 -7.08 1.46
C GLY A 229 -8.86 -8.13 1.96
N ASN A 230 -8.50 -8.85 3.00
CA ASN A 230 -9.37 -9.89 3.57
C ASN A 230 -10.59 -9.31 4.33
N HIS A 231 -10.59 -8.02 4.62
CA HIS A 231 -11.71 -7.30 5.19
C HIS A 231 -12.74 -6.84 4.13
N GLU A 232 -12.41 -6.82 2.83
CA GLU A 232 -13.31 -6.47 1.73
C GLU A 232 -14.01 -7.67 1.07
N THR A 233 -13.85 -8.88 1.59
CA THR A 233 -14.40 -10.13 0.98
C THR A 233 -15.93 -10.26 1.07
N GLY A 234 -16.63 -9.30 1.65
CA GLY A 234 -18.09 -9.24 1.59
C GLY A 234 -18.58 -9.01 0.16
N LYS A 235 -19.66 -9.70 -0.19
CA LYS A 235 -20.30 -9.64 -1.51
C LYS A 235 -20.51 -8.19 -1.96
N TYR A 236 -20.10 -7.84 -3.18
CA TYR A 236 -20.14 -6.50 -3.78
C TYR A 236 -19.36 -5.40 -3.05
N GLN A 237 -18.68 -5.66 -1.95
CA GLN A 237 -18.05 -4.61 -1.17
C GLN A 237 -16.92 -3.92 -1.92
N PHE A 238 -15.97 -4.68 -2.46
CA PHE A 238 -14.88 -4.14 -3.25
C PHE A 238 -15.33 -3.75 -4.66
N SER A 239 -16.04 -4.66 -5.33
CA SER A 239 -16.45 -4.48 -6.73
C SER A 239 -17.37 -3.29 -6.96
N SER A 240 -18.16 -2.88 -5.97
CA SER A 240 -19.03 -1.72 -6.09
C SER A 240 -18.32 -0.37 -5.87
N ARG A 241 -17.11 -0.36 -5.30
CA ARG A 241 -16.37 0.88 -5.04
C ARG A 241 -15.42 1.25 -6.17
N PHE A 242 -14.98 0.26 -6.96
CA PHE A 242 -13.95 0.46 -7.96
C PHE A 242 -14.41 0.01 -9.34
N ASN A 243 -14.12 0.80 -10.36
CA ASN A 243 -14.44 0.47 -11.75
C ASN A 243 -13.21 -0.13 -12.44
N LEU A 244 -12.96 -1.43 -12.20
CA LEU A 244 -11.81 -2.17 -12.69
C LEU A 244 -12.21 -3.11 -13.83
N LYS A 245 -11.24 -3.60 -14.61
CA LYS A 245 -11.50 -4.38 -15.82
C LYS A 245 -12.12 -5.75 -15.55
N ASN A 246 -11.77 -6.42 -14.47
CA ASN A 246 -12.16 -7.80 -14.16
C ASN A 246 -12.93 -7.90 -12.83
N VAL A 247 -13.96 -7.08 -12.66
CA VAL A 247 -14.69 -6.93 -11.40
C VAL A 247 -16.13 -7.49 -11.50
N ASP A 248 -16.35 -8.50 -12.33
CA ASP A 248 -17.71 -8.97 -12.62
C ASP A 248 -18.21 -10.08 -11.68
N THR A 249 -17.48 -10.42 -10.61
CA THR A 249 -17.89 -11.48 -9.70
C THR A 249 -18.50 -10.93 -8.42
N ASP A 250 -19.63 -11.52 -8.04
CA ASP A 250 -20.49 -11.04 -6.96
C ASP A 250 -20.23 -11.73 -5.62
N ASP A 251 -19.37 -12.74 -5.59
CA ASP A 251 -19.13 -13.53 -4.38
C ASP A 251 -18.18 -12.87 -3.37
N GLY A 252 -17.50 -11.80 -3.79
CA GLY A 252 -16.51 -11.07 -2.97
C GLY A 252 -15.16 -11.77 -2.85
N ILE A 253 -15.01 -12.97 -3.41
CA ILE A 253 -13.80 -13.81 -3.32
C ILE A 253 -13.12 -13.92 -4.68
N SER A 254 -13.85 -14.33 -5.72
CA SER A 254 -13.32 -14.53 -7.05
C SER A 254 -13.16 -13.23 -7.83
N GLY A 255 -12.26 -13.18 -8.81
CA GLY A 255 -12.01 -11.99 -9.60
C GLY A 255 -11.25 -10.90 -8.83
N ASN A 256 -11.53 -9.64 -9.14
CA ASN A 256 -10.88 -8.48 -8.52
C ASN A 256 -9.36 -8.43 -8.72
N TYR A 257 -8.85 -9.00 -9.81
CA TYR A 257 -7.45 -8.91 -10.23
C TYR A 257 -7.36 -8.28 -11.61
N TYR A 258 -6.33 -7.50 -11.85
CA TYR A 258 -6.16 -6.74 -13.09
C TYR A 258 -4.71 -6.30 -13.26
N SER A 259 -4.40 -5.67 -14.37
CA SER A 259 -3.10 -5.06 -14.63
C SER A 259 -3.23 -3.78 -15.44
N PHE A 260 -2.21 -2.96 -15.39
CA PHE A 260 -2.07 -1.78 -16.22
C PHE A 260 -0.60 -1.43 -16.44
N LEU A 261 -0.34 -0.64 -17.47
CA LEU A 261 0.93 0.03 -17.68
C LEU A 261 0.80 1.49 -17.25
N TYR A 262 1.81 2.06 -16.61
CA TYR A 262 1.94 3.49 -16.42
C TYR A 262 3.34 3.90 -16.86
N ASN A 263 3.44 4.65 -17.95
CA ASN A 263 4.68 4.90 -18.68
C ASN A 263 5.42 3.56 -18.96
N GLU A 264 6.67 3.41 -18.56
CA GLU A 264 7.48 2.20 -18.75
C GLU A 264 7.27 1.13 -17.66
N ALA A 265 6.42 1.40 -16.68
CA ALA A 265 6.20 0.49 -15.56
C ALA A 265 4.91 -0.34 -15.74
N TYR A 266 5.02 -1.63 -15.47
CA TYR A 266 3.92 -2.58 -15.44
C TYR A 266 3.51 -2.84 -13.99
N PHE A 267 2.20 -2.79 -13.74
CA PHE A 267 1.58 -3.05 -12.45
C PHE A 267 0.62 -4.23 -12.57
N LEU A 268 0.85 -5.26 -11.77
CA LEU A 268 0.00 -6.45 -11.65
C LEU A 268 -0.68 -6.43 -10.28
N CYS A 269 -2.00 -6.26 -10.27
CA CYS A 269 -2.83 -6.19 -9.07
C CYS A 269 -3.54 -7.52 -8.85
N LEU A 270 -3.27 -8.19 -7.73
CA LEU A 270 -3.71 -9.55 -7.43
C LEU A 270 -4.70 -9.58 -6.28
N ASN A 271 -5.63 -10.54 -6.33
CA ASN A 271 -6.55 -10.83 -5.24
C ASN A 271 -6.08 -12.06 -4.45
N THR A 272 -5.43 -11.84 -3.33
CA THR A 272 -4.97 -12.94 -2.45
C THR A 272 -6.09 -13.61 -1.66
N ASN A 273 -7.35 -13.16 -1.78
CA ASN A 273 -8.51 -13.82 -1.19
C ASN A 273 -9.17 -14.83 -2.14
N ASP A 274 -8.73 -14.90 -3.41
CA ASP A 274 -9.20 -15.87 -4.42
C ASP A 274 -8.63 -17.28 -4.13
N THR A 275 -8.91 -17.77 -2.94
CA THR A 275 -8.47 -19.06 -2.39
C THR A 275 -9.64 -19.81 -1.77
N LEU A 276 -9.55 -21.14 -1.72
CA LEU A 276 -10.52 -21.97 -1.02
C LEU A 276 -9.93 -22.43 0.32
N ASN A 277 -10.75 -22.43 1.36
CA ASN A 277 -10.41 -22.92 2.70
C ASN A 277 -9.11 -22.34 3.28
N PRO A 278 -8.94 -21.00 3.33
CA PRO A 278 -7.66 -20.37 3.71
C PRO A 278 -7.17 -20.77 5.11
N SER A 279 -8.06 -21.19 6.00
CA SER A 279 -7.75 -21.58 7.37
C SER A 279 -7.57 -23.10 7.56
N ASP A 280 -7.57 -23.90 6.51
CA ASP A 280 -7.41 -25.36 6.57
C ASP A 280 -6.15 -25.79 5.78
N PRO A 281 -5.10 -26.28 6.46
CA PRO A 281 -3.83 -26.64 5.81
C PRO A 281 -3.97 -27.76 4.78
N ASP A 282 -4.93 -28.66 4.98
CA ASP A 282 -5.11 -29.84 4.16
C ASP A 282 -5.90 -29.56 2.88
N THR A 283 -6.83 -28.61 2.93
CA THR A 283 -7.76 -28.33 1.83
C THR A 283 -7.57 -26.94 1.21
N CYS A 284 -6.70 -26.12 1.73
CA CYS A 284 -6.36 -24.82 1.15
C CYS A 284 -5.72 -24.97 -0.24
N THR A 285 -6.21 -24.24 -1.23
CA THR A 285 -5.80 -24.39 -2.63
C THR A 285 -4.70 -23.39 -3.07
N GLY A 286 -4.53 -22.28 -2.36
CA GLY A 286 -3.85 -21.09 -2.91
C GLY A 286 -4.75 -20.41 -3.96
N LEU A 287 -4.16 -19.60 -4.86
CA LEU A 287 -4.92 -18.88 -5.88
C LEU A 287 -5.63 -19.83 -6.85
N SER A 288 -6.78 -19.38 -7.36
CA SER A 288 -7.53 -20.11 -8.37
C SER A 288 -6.76 -20.26 -9.69
N ASP A 289 -7.09 -21.32 -10.44
CA ASP A 289 -6.52 -21.55 -11.77
C ASP A 289 -6.80 -20.39 -12.73
N ASN A 290 -7.95 -19.75 -12.62
CA ASN A 290 -8.31 -18.60 -13.44
C ASN A 290 -7.36 -17.44 -13.21
N GLN A 291 -7.08 -17.11 -11.96
CA GLN A 291 -6.14 -16.04 -11.64
C GLN A 291 -4.70 -16.42 -12.01
N LEU A 292 -4.28 -17.66 -11.75
CA LEU A 292 -2.94 -18.14 -12.16
C LEU A 292 -2.73 -18.09 -13.67
N ASN A 293 -3.73 -18.46 -14.46
CA ASN A 293 -3.67 -18.37 -15.92
C ASN A 293 -3.61 -16.92 -16.41
N PHE A 294 -4.37 -16.03 -15.76
CA PHE A 294 -4.27 -14.60 -16.00
C PHE A 294 -2.86 -14.08 -15.72
N ILE A 295 -2.29 -14.38 -14.55
CA ILE A 295 -0.96 -13.94 -14.13
C ILE A 295 0.11 -14.36 -15.15
N LYS A 296 0.13 -15.65 -15.54
CA LYS A 296 1.10 -16.20 -16.51
C LYS A 296 0.98 -15.52 -17.87
N SER A 297 -0.25 -15.40 -18.37
CA SER A 297 -0.51 -14.77 -19.68
C SER A 297 -0.13 -13.29 -19.69
N ASP A 298 -0.43 -12.58 -18.61
CA ASP A 298 -0.24 -11.14 -18.54
C ASP A 298 1.23 -10.77 -18.29
N LEU A 299 1.95 -11.53 -17.45
CA LEU A 299 3.39 -11.40 -17.27
C LEU A 299 4.15 -11.70 -18.58
N GLU A 300 3.77 -12.74 -19.33
CA GLU A 300 4.37 -13.04 -20.64
C GLU A 300 4.16 -11.88 -21.62
N LYS A 301 2.94 -11.32 -21.67
CA LYS A 301 2.62 -10.17 -22.52
C LYS A 301 3.45 -8.94 -22.18
N ASN A 302 3.74 -8.72 -20.90
CA ASN A 302 4.43 -7.53 -20.39
C ASN A 302 5.88 -7.82 -19.95
N LYS A 303 6.47 -8.94 -20.36
CA LYS A 303 7.83 -9.35 -19.94
C LYS A 303 8.92 -8.33 -20.23
N ASN A 304 8.72 -7.49 -21.26
CA ASN A 304 9.67 -6.46 -21.68
C ASN A 304 9.43 -5.10 -20.99
N ALA A 305 8.46 -4.97 -20.07
CA ALA A 305 8.32 -3.75 -19.28
C ALA A 305 9.60 -3.51 -18.47
N LYS A 306 10.06 -2.26 -18.43
CA LYS A 306 11.31 -1.89 -17.76
C LYS A 306 11.22 -2.14 -16.26
N TRP A 307 10.14 -1.66 -15.65
CA TRP A 307 9.82 -1.87 -14.23
C TRP A 307 8.58 -2.74 -14.09
N LYS A 308 8.60 -3.68 -13.15
CA LYS A 308 7.49 -4.59 -12.88
C LYS A 308 7.17 -4.59 -11.39
N PHE A 309 5.99 -4.09 -11.07
CA PHE A 309 5.43 -4.05 -9.73
C PHE A 309 4.27 -5.03 -9.61
N VAL A 310 4.21 -5.72 -8.48
CA VAL A 310 3.04 -6.54 -8.12
C VAL A 310 2.42 -5.94 -6.86
N LEU A 311 1.11 -5.75 -6.87
CA LEU A 311 0.31 -5.31 -5.73
C LEU A 311 -0.51 -6.48 -5.23
N LEU A 312 -0.42 -6.78 -3.97
CA LEU A 312 -1.24 -7.81 -3.32
C LEU A 312 -1.44 -7.45 -1.84
N HIS A 313 -2.47 -8.02 -1.21
CA HIS A 313 -2.74 -7.71 0.19
C HIS A 313 -1.99 -8.64 1.14
N LYS A 314 -2.28 -9.95 1.13
CA LYS A 314 -1.61 -10.90 2.02
C LYS A 314 -0.14 -11.03 1.66
N GLY A 315 0.73 -10.54 2.53
CA GLY A 315 2.17 -10.49 2.30
C GLY A 315 2.77 -11.88 2.12
N LEU A 316 3.56 -12.07 1.04
CA LEU A 316 4.24 -13.35 0.79
C LEU A 316 5.45 -13.52 1.69
N PHE A 317 6.14 -12.44 2.02
CA PHE A 317 7.26 -12.41 2.96
C PHE A 317 7.05 -11.25 3.92
N ASP A 318 6.60 -11.55 5.12
CA ASP A 318 6.45 -10.59 6.20
C ASP A 318 6.84 -11.24 7.53
N PRO A 319 7.49 -10.51 8.44
CA PRO A 319 7.88 -11.06 9.74
C PRO A 319 6.75 -10.96 10.78
N GLY A 320 5.51 -10.74 10.34
CA GLY A 320 4.32 -10.68 11.18
C GLY A 320 3.69 -12.05 11.46
N GLU A 321 2.57 -12.05 12.17
CA GLU A 321 1.90 -13.28 12.59
C GLU A 321 1.30 -14.05 11.42
N HIS A 322 0.84 -13.35 10.37
CA HIS A 322 0.13 -13.97 9.26
C HIS A 322 1.07 -14.64 8.25
N SER A 323 2.20 -14.01 7.95
CA SER A 323 3.09 -14.43 6.85
C SER A 323 4.29 -15.25 7.30
N SER A 324 4.58 -15.31 8.61
CA SER A 324 5.73 -16.05 9.14
C SER A 324 5.54 -17.56 8.97
N ASN A 325 6.61 -18.25 8.52
CA ASN A 325 6.60 -19.72 8.32
C ASN A 325 6.72 -20.52 9.63
N LYS A 326 6.43 -19.93 10.78
CA LYS A 326 6.52 -20.63 12.05
C LYS A 326 5.37 -21.63 12.17
N GLN A 327 5.67 -22.88 12.51
CA GLN A 327 4.65 -23.80 13.00
C GLN A 327 4.08 -23.21 14.30
N TYR A 328 2.83 -22.78 14.25
CA TYR A 328 2.15 -22.26 15.42
C TYR A 328 1.80 -23.37 16.39
N GLU A 329 1.87 -23.06 17.69
CA GLU A 329 1.29 -23.87 18.74
C GLU A 329 -0.23 -23.98 18.53
N GLU A 330 -0.81 -25.11 18.92
CA GLU A 330 -2.24 -25.39 18.79
C GLU A 330 -3.08 -24.23 19.32
N GLY A 331 -3.93 -23.64 18.48
CA GLY A 331 -4.84 -22.54 18.82
C GLY A 331 -4.42 -21.14 18.36
N THR A 332 -3.32 -20.98 17.64
CA THR A 332 -2.93 -19.71 17.02
C THR A 332 -3.51 -19.60 15.60
N TYR A 333 -3.80 -18.36 15.17
CA TYR A 333 -4.31 -18.07 13.83
C TYR A 333 -3.17 -18.14 12.82
N HIS A 334 -3.36 -18.85 11.70
CA HIS A 334 -2.40 -18.92 10.60
C HIS A 334 -3.13 -18.90 9.26
N ASP A 335 -2.63 -18.07 8.34
CA ASP A 335 -3.14 -17.99 6.97
C ASP A 335 -2.40 -19.01 6.09
N TYR A 336 -2.87 -20.24 6.07
CA TYR A 336 -2.26 -21.33 5.29
C TYR A 336 -2.23 -21.07 3.79
N ASP A 337 -3.12 -20.24 3.29
CA ASP A 337 -3.16 -19.82 1.89
C ASP A 337 -1.92 -19.02 1.48
N ILE A 338 -1.31 -18.25 2.38
CA ILE A 338 -0.09 -17.48 2.09
C ILE A 338 1.05 -18.40 1.65
N ASP A 339 1.25 -19.54 2.34
CA ASP A 339 2.29 -20.52 1.94
C ASP A 339 2.02 -21.14 0.57
N LYS A 340 0.74 -21.40 0.25
CA LYS A 340 0.36 -21.94 -1.06
C LYS A 340 0.56 -20.88 -2.15
N ILE A 341 0.11 -19.65 -1.92
CA ILE A 341 0.26 -18.52 -2.84
C ILE A 341 1.74 -18.21 -3.08
N ARG A 342 2.57 -18.19 -2.03
CA ARG A 342 4.01 -17.98 -2.12
C ARG A 342 4.67 -19.01 -3.06
N LYS A 343 4.35 -20.30 -2.90
CA LYS A 343 4.85 -21.38 -3.76
C LYS A 343 4.38 -21.27 -5.20
N GLN A 344 3.19 -20.68 -5.44
CA GLN A 344 2.67 -20.45 -6.79
C GLN A 344 3.29 -19.25 -7.47
N LEU A 345 3.51 -18.15 -6.73
CA LEU A 345 3.85 -16.85 -7.30
C LEU A 345 5.35 -16.59 -7.39
N VAL A 346 6.14 -16.94 -6.36
CA VAL A 346 7.58 -16.58 -6.34
C VAL A 346 8.34 -17.15 -7.54
N PRO A 347 8.13 -18.42 -7.97
CA PRO A 347 8.78 -18.92 -9.18
C PRO A 347 8.38 -18.19 -10.47
N LEU A 348 7.15 -17.67 -10.53
CA LEU A 348 6.72 -16.86 -11.68
C LEU A 348 7.36 -15.46 -11.63
N PHE A 349 7.48 -14.86 -10.46
CA PHE A 349 8.13 -13.58 -10.30
C PHE A 349 9.62 -13.65 -10.68
N ASP A 350 10.30 -14.72 -10.30
CA ASP A 350 11.68 -14.99 -10.72
C ASP A 350 11.78 -15.15 -12.25
N GLN A 351 10.89 -15.95 -12.84
CA GLN A 351 10.89 -16.21 -14.29
C GLN A 351 10.72 -14.93 -15.11
N TYR A 352 9.91 -13.99 -14.63
CA TYR A 352 9.59 -12.77 -15.36
C TYR A 352 10.32 -11.53 -14.83
N ASN A 353 11.25 -11.70 -13.90
CA ASN A 353 12.03 -10.63 -13.28
C ASN A 353 11.14 -9.50 -12.74
N VAL A 354 10.24 -9.84 -11.82
CA VAL A 354 9.47 -8.86 -11.05
C VAL A 354 10.43 -8.11 -10.13
N ASP A 355 10.37 -6.78 -10.13
CA ASP A 355 11.30 -5.97 -9.34
C ASP A 355 10.87 -5.85 -7.89
N VAL A 356 9.60 -5.43 -7.67
CA VAL A 356 9.09 -5.15 -6.33
C VAL A 356 7.66 -5.68 -6.19
N VAL A 357 7.40 -6.34 -5.06
CA VAL A 357 6.06 -6.70 -4.60
C VAL A 357 5.67 -5.76 -3.45
N LEU A 358 4.57 -5.05 -3.63
CA LEU A 358 3.94 -4.17 -2.65
C LEU A 358 2.86 -4.96 -1.92
N GLN A 359 3.00 -5.12 -0.63
CA GLN A 359 2.14 -5.97 0.20
C GLN A 359 1.63 -5.25 1.44
N GLY A 360 0.64 -5.82 2.13
CA GLY A 360 0.02 -5.32 3.35
C GLY A 360 -0.27 -6.45 4.33
N HIS A 361 -1.40 -6.37 5.04
CA HIS A 361 -1.94 -7.38 5.94
C HIS A 361 -1.26 -7.48 7.31
N ASP A 362 0.05 -7.62 7.35
CA ASP A 362 0.81 -7.48 8.59
C ASP A 362 1.12 -6.00 8.82
N HIS A 363 0.56 -5.42 9.89
CA HIS A 363 0.66 -3.96 10.19
C HIS A 363 2.01 -3.62 10.81
N LEU A 364 3.07 -3.86 10.05
CA LEU A 364 4.46 -3.60 10.39
C LEU A 364 5.24 -3.20 9.14
N TYR A 365 6.40 -2.61 9.31
CA TYR A 365 7.25 -2.25 8.18
C TYR A 365 8.28 -3.34 7.91
N SER A 366 8.34 -3.80 6.66
CA SER A 366 9.37 -4.76 6.25
C SER A 366 9.81 -4.56 4.80
N ARG A 367 11.08 -4.89 4.55
CA ARG A 367 11.64 -5.00 3.21
C ARG A 367 12.63 -6.15 3.16
N THR A 368 12.46 -7.05 2.20
CA THR A 368 13.40 -8.16 2.01
C THR A 368 14.64 -7.73 1.24
N LEU A 369 15.72 -8.48 1.35
CA LEU A 369 16.73 -8.58 0.30
C LEU A 369 16.09 -9.18 -0.96
N PRO A 370 16.70 -9.03 -2.17
CA PRO A 370 16.22 -9.72 -3.35
C PRO A 370 16.06 -11.21 -3.04
N THR A 371 14.88 -11.76 -3.23
CA THR A 371 14.51 -13.13 -2.81
C THR A 371 14.13 -13.96 -4.01
N ILE A 372 14.70 -15.18 -4.11
CA ILE A 372 14.45 -16.15 -5.18
C ILE A 372 13.97 -17.49 -4.62
N ALA A 373 13.18 -18.21 -5.43
CA ALA A 373 12.78 -19.58 -5.13
C ALA A 373 13.96 -20.55 -5.27
N LYS A 374 14.03 -21.54 -4.38
CA LYS A 374 14.93 -22.69 -4.43
C LYS A 374 14.14 -23.99 -4.32
N ASN A 375 14.78 -25.13 -4.58
CA ASN A 375 14.10 -26.43 -4.53
C ASN A 375 13.37 -26.69 -3.20
N ASN A 376 13.95 -26.21 -2.08
CA ASN A 376 13.40 -26.39 -0.74
C ASN A 376 13.39 -25.05 0.03
N GLY A 377 12.66 -24.06 -0.49
CA GLY A 377 12.52 -22.76 0.19
C GLY A 377 12.95 -21.58 -0.65
N TYR A 378 13.57 -20.60 -0.03
CA TYR A 378 13.95 -19.33 -0.67
C TYR A 378 15.37 -18.95 -0.26
N SER A 379 16.01 -18.10 -1.03
CA SER A 379 17.33 -17.55 -0.69
C SER A 379 17.48 -16.13 -1.21
N VAL A 380 18.51 -15.45 -0.75
CA VAL A 380 18.90 -14.16 -1.29
C VAL A 380 19.36 -14.35 -2.75
N GLY A 381 18.87 -13.48 -3.63
CA GLY A 381 19.27 -13.35 -5.02
C GLY A 381 20.63 -12.65 -5.16
N GLU A 382 21.07 -12.51 -6.39
CA GLU A 382 22.35 -11.85 -6.72
C GLU A 382 22.11 -10.37 -6.98
N TYR A 383 22.93 -9.51 -6.38
CA TYR A 383 22.88 -8.06 -6.57
C TYR A 383 24.25 -7.42 -6.32
N ALA A 384 24.44 -6.24 -6.92
CA ALA A 384 25.53 -5.33 -6.61
C ALA A 384 24.99 -4.04 -6.02
N GLU A 385 25.79 -3.30 -5.26
CA GLU A 385 25.36 -2.06 -4.58
C GLU A 385 26.35 -0.91 -4.85
N GLU A 386 25.79 0.29 -4.96
CA GLU A 386 26.54 1.55 -4.98
C GLU A 386 25.74 2.65 -4.27
N ILE A 387 26.38 3.79 -4.02
CA ILE A 387 25.70 5.00 -3.54
C ILE A 387 25.44 5.92 -4.72
N VAL A 388 24.18 6.25 -4.94
CA VAL A 388 23.76 7.22 -5.98
C VAL A 388 23.19 8.46 -5.31
N ASN A 389 23.61 9.65 -5.77
CA ASN A 389 23.02 10.91 -5.34
C ASN A 389 21.88 11.29 -6.30
N HIS A 390 20.68 11.47 -5.76
CA HIS A 390 19.51 11.94 -6.49
C HIS A 390 18.89 13.12 -5.72
N ASN A 391 18.74 14.27 -6.38
CA ASN A 391 18.19 15.49 -5.79
C ASN A 391 18.85 15.93 -4.47
N GLY A 392 20.18 15.70 -4.33
CA GLY A 392 20.96 16.08 -3.14
C GLY A 392 20.83 15.10 -1.98
N LYS A 393 20.22 13.93 -2.19
CA LYS A 393 20.09 12.85 -1.22
C LYS A 393 20.81 11.60 -1.71
N GLU A 394 21.51 10.92 -0.80
CA GLU A 394 22.20 9.67 -1.09
C GLU A 394 21.26 8.48 -0.92
N TYR A 395 21.29 7.56 -1.89
CA TYR A 395 20.55 6.32 -1.88
C TYR A 395 21.49 5.13 -2.00
N LYS A 396 21.33 4.15 -1.11
CA LYS A 396 21.92 2.83 -1.28
C LYS A 396 21.17 2.13 -2.42
N THR A 397 21.81 2.04 -3.57
CA THR A 397 21.21 1.59 -4.83
C THR A 397 21.66 0.19 -5.15
N LYS A 398 20.72 -0.69 -5.50
CA LYS A 398 20.98 -2.06 -5.90
C LYS A 398 20.75 -2.26 -7.40
N TYR A 399 21.69 -2.90 -8.06
CA TYR A 399 21.47 -3.58 -9.33
C TYR A 399 21.18 -5.05 -9.01
N VAL A 400 19.94 -5.48 -9.21
CA VAL A 400 19.49 -6.84 -8.90
C VAL A 400 19.58 -7.69 -10.17
N THR A 401 20.44 -8.71 -10.15
CA THR A 401 20.62 -9.66 -11.26
C THR A 401 19.50 -10.68 -11.29
N ASN A 402 19.06 -11.14 -10.10
CA ASN A 402 17.92 -12.03 -9.94
C ASN A 402 17.27 -11.87 -8.57
N GLY A 403 15.99 -12.16 -8.50
CA GLY A 403 15.19 -12.08 -7.28
C GLY A 403 14.31 -10.83 -7.22
N THR A 404 13.29 -10.90 -6.39
CA THR A 404 12.25 -9.89 -6.19
C THR A 404 12.37 -9.32 -4.79
N ILE A 405 12.16 -8.01 -4.63
CA ILE A 405 12.08 -7.34 -3.32
C ILE A 405 10.61 -7.25 -2.88
N TYR A 406 10.33 -7.65 -1.63
CA TYR A 406 8.99 -7.61 -1.04
C TYR A 406 8.95 -6.50 0.02
N CYS A 407 7.97 -5.60 -0.09
CA CYS A 407 7.86 -4.41 0.75
C CYS A 407 6.48 -4.32 1.40
N ASN A 408 6.44 -4.16 2.72
CA ASN A 408 5.25 -3.80 3.47
C ASN A 408 5.44 -2.40 4.08
N THR A 409 4.45 -1.53 3.91
CA THR A 409 4.49 -0.13 4.37
C THR A 409 3.72 0.09 5.68
N SER A 410 3.37 -0.99 6.41
CA SER A 410 2.60 -0.93 7.65
C SER A 410 1.17 -0.42 7.45
N THR A 411 0.59 0.26 8.41
CA THR A 411 -0.78 0.76 8.42
C THR A 411 -0.85 2.27 8.17
N ALA A 412 -1.79 2.68 7.34
CA ALA A 412 -1.99 4.09 7.02
C ALA A 412 -2.86 4.84 8.04
N SER A 413 -3.76 4.16 8.75
CA SER A 413 -4.60 4.81 9.78
C SER A 413 -3.95 4.85 11.16
N GLY A 414 -3.09 3.87 11.46
CA GLY A 414 -2.54 3.68 12.79
C GLY A 414 -3.54 3.08 13.78
N SER A 415 -4.58 2.42 13.30
CA SER A 415 -5.60 1.79 14.14
C SER A 415 -5.13 0.49 14.79
N LYS A 416 -4.22 -0.21 14.13
CA LYS A 416 -3.65 -1.50 14.56
C LYS A 416 -2.15 -1.52 14.27
N TYR A 417 -1.39 -2.15 15.15
CA TYR A 417 0.06 -2.35 15.00
C TYR A 417 0.43 -3.76 15.40
N TYR A 418 1.32 -4.38 14.64
CA TYR A 418 1.83 -5.72 14.94
C TYR A 418 3.30 -5.69 15.32
N ASN A 419 3.71 -6.68 16.10
CA ASN A 419 5.11 -6.92 16.40
C ASN A 419 5.75 -7.80 15.33
N VAL A 420 7.06 -7.66 15.17
CA VAL A 420 7.84 -8.69 14.50
C VAL A 420 7.76 -9.96 15.34
N THR A 421 7.36 -11.05 14.72
CA THR A 421 7.35 -12.38 15.33
C THR A 421 8.64 -13.13 15.02
N THR A 422 8.82 -14.32 15.60
CA THR A 422 9.91 -15.21 15.19
C THR A 422 9.57 -15.82 13.83
N TYR A 423 10.45 -15.69 12.86
CA TYR A 423 10.33 -16.29 11.54
C TYR A 423 11.55 -17.20 11.24
N ASP A 424 11.44 -18.04 10.21
CA ASP A 424 12.56 -18.87 9.76
C ASP A 424 13.52 -18.05 8.90
N GLU A 425 14.67 -17.69 9.47
CA GLU A 425 15.72 -16.92 8.79
C GLU A 425 16.35 -17.65 7.59
N ASN A 426 16.15 -18.97 7.45
CA ASN A 426 16.54 -19.70 6.26
C ASN A 426 15.54 -19.55 5.11
N MET A 427 14.35 -19.06 5.40
CA MET A 427 13.25 -18.89 4.44
C MET A 427 12.96 -17.42 4.11
N MET A 428 13.22 -16.52 5.06
CA MET A 428 12.88 -15.11 4.96
C MET A 428 14.10 -14.23 5.27
N HIS A 429 14.52 -13.46 4.29
CA HIS A 429 15.74 -12.66 4.38
C HIS A 429 15.38 -11.18 4.35
N PHE A 430 15.13 -10.59 5.51
CA PHE A 430 14.80 -9.16 5.62
C PHE A 430 16.07 -8.30 5.66
N GLU A 431 16.10 -7.22 4.89
CA GLU A 431 17.06 -6.13 5.06
C GLU A 431 16.63 -5.22 6.21
N ILE A 432 15.31 -5.04 6.35
CA ILE A 432 14.71 -4.32 7.48
C ILE A 432 13.37 -4.96 7.86
N ALA A 433 13.13 -5.08 9.16
CA ALA A 433 11.88 -5.55 9.75
C ALA A 433 11.63 -4.81 11.05
N LYS A 434 10.50 -4.10 11.16
CA LYS A 434 10.17 -3.31 12.35
C LYS A 434 8.68 -3.37 12.65
N GLY A 435 8.35 -3.92 13.79
CA GLY A 435 7.00 -3.88 14.36
C GLY A 435 6.71 -2.60 15.14
N MET A 436 5.45 -2.43 15.53
CA MET A 436 4.95 -1.30 16.31
C MET A 436 5.33 0.07 15.73
N THR A 437 5.32 0.17 14.41
CA THR A 437 5.60 1.42 13.69
C THR A 437 4.41 2.38 13.84
N PRO A 438 4.63 3.71 13.82
CA PRO A 438 3.54 4.66 13.64
C PRO A 438 2.90 4.51 12.25
N ARG A 439 1.93 5.35 11.91
CA ARG A 439 1.36 5.43 10.56
C ARG A 439 2.47 5.64 9.54
N MET A 440 2.37 4.92 8.41
CA MET A 440 3.40 4.96 7.37
C MET A 440 2.79 5.02 5.97
N TYR A 441 3.59 5.50 5.04
CA TYR A 441 3.43 5.31 3.61
C TYR A 441 4.81 5.29 2.96
N THR A 442 4.89 4.78 1.74
CA THR A 442 6.14 4.75 0.96
C THR A 442 5.93 5.42 -0.38
N ASN A 443 6.81 6.36 -0.72
CA ASN A 443 6.84 7.02 -2.02
C ASN A 443 7.86 6.34 -2.92
N TYR A 444 7.48 6.07 -4.14
CA TYR A 444 8.29 5.50 -5.21
C TYR A 444 8.42 6.52 -6.33
N GLU A 445 9.62 6.81 -6.77
CA GLU A 445 9.91 7.65 -7.92
C GLU A 445 10.62 6.79 -8.99
N VAL A 446 9.93 6.59 -10.10
CA VAL A 446 10.49 5.93 -11.29
C VAL A 446 11.06 7.00 -12.19
N ASP A 447 12.38 6.98 -12.41
CA ASP A 447 13.09 7.92 -13.28
C ASP A 447 14.04 7.17 -14.21
N GLY A 448 13.55 6.85 -15.41
CA GLY A 448 14.27 6.08 -16.42
C GLY A 448 14.73 4.71 -15.89
N ASP A 449 16.03 4.53 -15.73
CA ASP A 449 16.64 3.28 -15.26
C ASP A 449 16.76 3.21 -13.73
N TYR A 450 16.23 4.18 -13.00
CA TYR A 450 16.27 4.22 -11.55
C TYR A 450 14.88 4.17 -10.93
N LEU A 451 14.80 3.54 -9.77
CA LEU A 451 13.67 3.57 -8.86
C LEU A 451 14.17 4.05 -7.50
N PHE A 452 13.79 5.27 -7.10
CA PHE A 452 14.10 5.82 -5.79
C PHE A 452 12.91 5.63 -4.85
N VAL A 453 13.18 5.20 -3.62
CA VAL A 453 12.14 4.82 -2.66
C VAL A 453 12.39 5.47 -1.33
N ASP A 454 11.38 6.16 -0.82
CA ASP A 454 11.38 6.81 0.49
C ASP A 454 10.18 6.36 1.29
N SER A 455 10.40 5.70 2.41
CA SER A 455 9.38 5.37 3.39
C SER A 455 9.32 6.42 4.49
N TYR A 456 8.10 6.83 4.83
CA TYR A 456 7.85 7.88 5.80
C TYR A 456 7.05 7.35 6.97
N GLU A 457 7.47 7.66 8.19
CA GLU A 457 6.63 7.52 9.38
C GLU A 457 6.00 8.87 9.75
N ILE A 458 4.75 8.84 10.23
CA ILE A 458 3.96 10.00 10.59
C ILE A 458 3.61 9.90 12.07
N ASP A 459 3.99 10.90 12.84
CA ASP A 459 3.75 10.94 14.27
C ASP A 459 2.29 11.29 14.63
N ALA A 460 1.99 11.36 15.92
CA ALA A 460 0.66 11.69 16.43
C ALA A 460 0.23 13.14 16.10
N PHE A 461 1.16 14.02 15.76
CA PHE A 461 0.90 15.41 15.40
C PHE A 461 0.76 15.61 13.89
N GLY A 462 1.00 14.56 13.08
CA GLY A 462 0.94 14.60 11.62
C GLY A 462 2.25 15.00 10.96
N GLU A 463 3.32 15.16 11.73
CA GLU A 463 4.64 15.45 11.19
C GLU A 463 5.27 14.16 10.64
N GLU A 464 5.84 14.25 9.43
CA GLU A 464 6.50 13.12 8.80
C GLU A 464 8.01 13.22 8.90
N LYS A 465 8.64 12.05 8.97
CA LYS A 465 10.08 11.92 8.78
C LYS A 465 10.40 10.73 7.90
N VAL A 466 11.47 10.84 7.14
CA VAL A 466 12.01 9.71 6.38
C VAL A 466 12.45 8.63 7.37
N TYR A 467 11.88 7.44 7.20
CA TYR A 467 12.24 6.27 7.96
C TYR A 467 13.35 5.48 7.28
N GLU A 468 13.21 5.24 5.96
CA GLU A 468 14.17 4.53 5.15
C GLU A 468 14.25 5.13 3.74
N SER A 469 15.44 5.06 3.13
CA SER A 469 15.68 5.45 1.74
C SER A 469 16.56 4.41 1.07
N TRP A 470 16.14 3.96 -0.11
CA TRP A 470 16.88 3.00 -0.91
C TRP A 470 16.53 3.17 -2.40
N ALA A 471 17.29 2.52 -3.28
CA ALA A 471 16.99 2.59 -4.70
C ALA A 471 17.31 1.28 -5.42
N LEU A 472 16.74 1.13 -6.62
CA LEU A 472 17.13 0.13 -7.61
C LEU A 472 17.61 0.82 -8.87
N THR A 473 18.47 0.13 -9.62
CA THR A 473 18.87 0.55 -10.96
C THR A 473 18.80 -0.62 -11.94
N LYS A 474 18.51 -0.32 -13.21
CA LYS A 474 18.64 -1.26 -14.34
C LYS A 474 20.05 -1.23 -14.94
N ASN A 475 20.88 -0.27 -14.54
CA ASN A 475 22.26 -0.16 -14.98
C ASN A 475 23.15 -1.11 -14.19
N GLU A 476 23.92 -1.95 -14.90
CA GLU A 476 24.85 -2.87 -14.28
C GLU A 476 25.92 -2.11 -13.47
N ILE A 477 26.01 -2.39 -12.19
CA ILE A 477 27.06 -1.86 -11.31
C ILE A 477 28.29 -2.75 -11.49
N LYS A 478 29.35 -2.18 -12.10
CA LYS A 478 30.64 -2.87 -12.22
C LYS A 478 31.37 -2.76 -10.90
N ASN A 479 31.63 -3.89 -10.26
CA ASN A 479 32.54 -3.96 -9.13
C ASN A 479 33.96 -3.73 -9.66
N ASP A 480 34.42 -2.49 -9.73
CA ASP A 480 35.83 -2.17 -9.91
C ASP A 480 36.59 -2.56 -8.63
N GLN A 481 36.82 -3.87 -8.44
CA GLN A 481 37.89 -4.31 -7.56
C GLN A 481 39.19 -3.96 -8.30
N PRO A 482 40.13 -3.23 -7.68
CA PRO A 482 41.46 -3.07 -8.26
C PRO A 482 42.04 -4.47 -8.46
N ILE A 483 42.35 -4.82 -9.69
CA ILE A 483 43.15 -6.00 -10.00
C ILE A 483 44.53 -5.68 -9.41
N ASP A 484 44.82 -6.23 -8.23
CA ASP A 484 46.15 -6.26 -7.68
C ASP A 484 47.00 -7.14 -8.63
N GLU A 485 47.66 -6.52 -9.59
CA GLU A 485 48.71 -7.18 -10.39
C GLU A 485 49.94 -7.45 -9.50
N GLY A 486 49.72 -8.31 -8.49
CA GLY A 486 50.78 -8.88 -7.67
C GLY A 486 51.45 -10.03 -8.38
N ASN A 487 52.73 -9.79 -8.72
CA ASN A 487 53.73 -10.72 -9.23
C ASN A 487 53.44 -12.21 -8.98
N GLU A 488 53.48 -12.94 -10.09
CA GLU A 488 53.60 -14.42 -10.09
C GLU A 488 54.92 -14.83 -9.44
N GLU A 489 54.84 -15.47 -8.27
CA GLU A 489 55.81 -16.50 -7.85
C GLU A 489 55.07 -17.83 -7.71
N GLU A 490 55.42 -18.77 -8.56
CA GLU A 490 55.00 -20.17 -8.54
C GLU A 490 55.26 -20.79 -7.16
N ASN A 491 54.20 -21.34 -6.53
CA ASN A 491 54.38 -22.54 -5.74
C ASN A 491 53.07 -23.36 -5.70
N ASN A 492 53.23 -24.56 -6.23
CA ASN A 492 52.26 -25.65 -6.14
C ASN A 492 51.99 -26.00 -4.68
N ASP A 493 50.72 -25.90 -4.24
CA ASP A 493 50.14 -27.02 -3.47
C ASP A 493 48.59 -26.90 -3.42
N LYS A 494 47.98 -28.04 -3.68
CA LYS A 494 46.52 -28.25 -3.67
C LYS A 494 46.00 -28.23 -2.25
N SER A 495 45.03 -27.41 -1.95
CA SER A 495 43.83 -27.87 -1.19
C SER A 495 42.73 -26.77 -1.14
N SER A 496 41.53 -27.21 -1.41
CA SER A 496 40.25 -26.54 -1.29
C SER A 496 40.07 -25.70 -0.03
N ASN A 497 39.63 -24.45 -0.16
CA ASN A 497 38.74 -23.83 0.83
C ASN A 497 38.04 -22.63 0.22
N ILE A 498 36.80 -22.84 -0.24
CA ILE A 498 35.80 -21.82 -0.44
C ILE A 498 35.10 -21.64 0.92
N GLY A 499 35.34 -20.58 1.57
CA GLY A 499 34.67 -20.26 2.83
C GLY A 499 35.15 -18.95 3.43
N LEU A 500 34.23 -18.03 3.60
CA LEU A 500 34.30 -16.94 4.56
C LEU A 500 34.89 -15.60 4.07
N ILE A 501 34.05 -14.78 3.44
CA ILE A 501 34.10 -13.33 3.64
C ILE A 501 32.69 -12.87 4.08
N VAL A 502 32.36 -13.15 5.34
CA VAL A 502 31.32 -12.44 6.09
C VAL A 502 31.94 -12.17 7.47
N GLY A 503 32.26 -10.93 7.76
CA GLY A 503 32.61 -10.58 9.13
C GLY A 503 33.82 -9.68 9.33
N LEU A 504 33.78 -8.40 8.89
CA LEU A 504 34.71 -7.38 9.40
C LEU A 504 34.11 -5.96 9.42
N THR A 505 32.84 -5.78 9.68
CA THR A 505 32.25 -4.44 9.92
C THR A 505 31.61 -4.25 11.31
N ILE A 506 31.61 -5.25 12.17
CA ILE A 506 31.06 -5.11 13.56
C ILE A 506 32.12 -4.72 14.58
N SER A 507 33.41 -4.81 14.29
CA SER A 507 34.49 -4.55 15.26
C SER A 507 34.78 -3.07 15.52
N GLY A 508 34.41 -2.14 14.64
CA GLY A 508 34.72 -0.70 14.80
C GLY A 508 33.84 0.02 15.83
N VAL A 509 32.56 -0.31 15.89
CA VAL A 509 31.60 0.39 16.77
C VAL A 509 31.72 -0.05 18.23
N VAL A 510 32.08 -1.30 18.49
CA VAL A 510 32.25 -1.82 19.86
C VAL A 510 33.50 -1.27 20.52
N ILE A 511 34.58 -1.04 19.77
CA ILE A 511 35.84 -0.47 20.32
C ILE A 511 35.67 1.00 20.71
N ILE A 512 34.91 1.78 19.94
CA ILE A 512 34.62 3.20 20.27
C ILE A 512 33.72 3.29 21.51
N GLY A 513 32.72 2.43 21.63
CA GLY A 513 31.83 2.37 22.81
C GLY A 513 32.56 2.04 24.12
N ILE A 514 33.51 1.12 24.10
CA ILE A 514 34.32 0.73 25.25
C ILE A 514 35.29 1.86 25.64
N ALA A 515 35.90 2.56 24.69
CA ALA A 515 36.79 3.68 24.94
C ALA A 515 36.06 4.87 25.60
N VAL A 516 34.83 5.17 25.16
CA VAL A 516 34.01 6.23 25.77
C VAL A 516 33.54 5.85 27.17
N ALA A 517 33.15 4.60 27.40
CA ALA A 517 32.75 4.13 28.73
C ALA A 517 33.91 4.18 29.76
N LEU A 518 35.12 3.79 29.35
CA LEU A 518 36.32 3.86 30.17
C LEU A 518 36.73 5.31 30.47
N ALA A 519 36.58 6.24 29.50
CA ALA A 519 36.84 7.66 29.73
C ALA A 519 35.85 8.28 30.74
N ILE A 520 34.58 7.91 30.68
CA ILE A 520 33.57 8.39 31.64
C ILE A 520 33.84 7.87 33.06
N ILE A 521 34.28 6.62 33.21
CA ILE A 521 34.64 6.04 34.48
C ILE A 521 35.89 6.74 35.07
N PHE A 522 36.88 7.08 34.23
CA PHE A 522 38.09 7.76 34.67
C PHE A 522 37.83 9.22 35.12
N ILE A 523 36.92 9.91 34.42
CA ILE A 523 36.51 11.28 34.79
C ILE A 523 35.71 11.29 36.10
N LYS A 524 34.83 10.30 36.33
CA LYS A 524 34.10 10.18 37.59
C LYS A 524 35.01 9.85 38.79
N LYS A 525 36.10 9.09 38.58
CA LYS A 525 37.07 8.75 39.65
C LYS A 525 37.99 9.92 40.02
N LYS A 526 38.15 10.92 39.12
CA LYS A 526 38.96 12.11 39.35
C LYS A 526 38.20 13.27 40.03
N LYS A 527 36.86 13.21 40.08
CA LYS A 527 36.01 14.20 40.76
C LYS A 527 35.55 13.78 42.15
N GLY A 528 36.03 12.65 42.65
CA GLY A 528 35.72 12.11 43.98
C GLY A 528 36.95 12.03 44.93
N LYS A 529 37.94 12.92 44.74
CA LYS A 529 39.01 13.19 45.71
C LYS A 529 39.05 14.67 45.99
#